data_6125963327105a2f8e7680631a044f71
#
_entry.id   6125963327105a2f8e7680631a044f71
#
_cell.length_a   1.000
_cell.length_b   1.000
_cell.length_c   1.000
_cell.angle_alpha   90.00
_cell.angle_beta   90.00
_cell.angle_gamma   90.00
#
_symmetry.space_group_name_H-M   'P 1'
#
loop_
_entity.id
_entity.type
_entity.pdbx_description
1 polymer ?
#
loop_
_entity_poly.entity_id
_entity_poly.type
_entity_poly.pdbx_seq_one_letter_code
_entity_poly.pdbx_strand_id
1 'polypeptide(L)'
;MIRLAALGSAAALTLAACGAPPSEPADAPERPAAPSGPTEAGAPVSAADKLTAQGFGALRIGMTRAEVVAAMGPDANPEAVGGPDPESCDMFRPERAPEGLLVMVEDGVLTSIWISRNTAVETDRALNVGDPAAEVKRVYGAAAVVEPHKYAPAPAEYITVWSTTERRGPAARGLTYQIGADGRVQSIAGGGPSIQYVEGCA
;
A
#
# COMPACT_ATOMS: atom_id res chain seq x y z
N MET A 1 -34.74 39.77 31.83
CA MET A 1 -34.63 41.26 31.84
C MET A 1 -34.04 41.66 30.49
N ILE A 2 -34.91 42.08 29.56
CA ILE A 2 -35.10 43.46 29.12
C ILE A 2 -34.00 43.86 28.12
N ARG A 3 -34.37 43.91 26.84
CA ARG A 3 -34.85 44.95 25.86
C ARG A 3 -33.71 45.40 24.97
N LEU A 4 -33.80 45.78 23.79
CA LEU A 4 -34.65 46.26 22.67
C LEU A 4 -33.66 46.69 21.59
N ALA A 5 -33.75 46.33 20.32
CA ALA A 5 -34.43 46.98 19.20
C ALA A 5 -33.94 48.37 18.79
N ALA A 6 -33.59 48.53 17.52
CA ALA A 6 -33.83 49.67 16.59
C ALA A 6 -33.22 49.28 15.24
N LEU A 7 -33.90 49.08 14.18
CA LEU A 7 -34.62 49.87 13.13
C LEU A 7 -33.95 51.15 12.66
N GLY A 8 -33.75 51.26 11.34
CA GLY A 8 -33.43 52.47 10.55
C GLY A 8 -33.09 52.03 9.14
N SER A 9 -33.94 51.93 8.25
CA SER A 9 -34.59 52.76 7.23
C SER A 9 -33.71 53.38 6.16
N ALA A 10 -33.89 52.85 4.98
CA ALA A 10 -34.06 53.41 3.64
C ALA A 10 -33.31 54.70 3.21
N ALA A 11 -32.71 54.65 2.01
CA ALA A 11 -32.90 55.66 0.96
C ALA A 11 -32.43 55.10 -0.39
N ALA A 12 -33.33 55.06 -1.31
CA ALA A 12 -33.10 54.85 -2.74
C ALA A 12 -32.64 56.16 -3.40
N LEU A 13 -31.67 56.07 -4.29
CA LEU A 13 -31.45 57.09 -5.32
C LEU A 13 -31.11 56.39 -6.63
N THR A 14 -32.03 56.52 -7.56
CA THR A 14 -31.90 56.25 -9.00
C THR A 14 -31.17 57.40 -9.67
N LEU A 15 -30.13 57.09 -10.48
CA LEU A 15 -29.70 57.96 -11.58
C LEU A 15 -29.40 57.12 -12.80
N ALA A 16 -30.16 57.39 -13.86
CA ALA A 16 -29.93 56.90 -15.19
C ALA A 16 -28.85 57.78 -15.87
N ALA A 17 -27.95 57.22 -16.64
CA ALA A 17 -27.32 57.85 -17.76
C ALA A 17 -26.63 56.86 -18.72
N CYS A 18 -27.14 56.84 -19.94
CA CYS A 18 -26.49 56.79 -21.26
C CYS A 18 -25.31 55.78 -21.47
N GLY A 19 -25.50 54.73 -22.16
CA GLY A 19 -25.23 54.41 -23.53
C GLY A 19 -23.76 54.56 -24.01
N ALA A 20 -23.04 53.40 -24.03
CA ALA A 20 -21.97 53.22 -25.00
C ALA A 20 -22.11 51.77 -25.57
N PRO A 21 -21.83 51.57 -26.88
CA PRO A 21 -22.01 50.25 -27.50
C PRO A 21 -21.01 49.23 -26.97
N PRO A 22 -21.39 47.94 -26.97
CA PRO A 22 -20.48 46.89 -26.54
C PRO A 22 -19.35 46.75 -27.57
N SER A 23 -18.13 46.92 -27.11
CA SER A 23 -16.94 46.49 -27.84
C SER A 23 -16.93 44.97 -27.85
N GLU A 24 -16.95 44.40 -29.01
CA GLU A 24 -16.73 42.98 -29.30
C GLU A 24 -15.42 42.54 -28.65
N PRO A 25 -15.38 41.49 -27.83
CA PRO A 25 -14.12 40.93 -27.37
C PRO A 25 -13.43 40.25 -28.56
N ALA A 26 -12.25 40.75 -28.89
CA ALA A 26 -11.36 40.12 -29.85
C ALA A 26 -11.14 38.65 -29.46
N ASP A 27 -11.34 37.82 -30.43
CA ASP A 27 -11.06 36.38 -30.46
C ASP A 27 -9.63 36.13 -29.95
N ALA A 28 -9.51 35.72 -28.69
CA ALA A 28 -8.25 35.22 -28.15
C ALA A 28 -8.07 33.79 -28.70
N PRO A 29 -6.93 33.46 -29.30
CA PRO A 29 -6.71 32.10 -29.80
C PRO A 29 -6.87 31.12 -28.67
N GLU A 30 -7.83 30.22 -28.83
CA GLU A 30 -8.10 29.08 -28.01
C GLU A 30 -6.80 28.27 -27.90
N ARG A 31 -6.18 28.28 -26.70
CA ARG A 31 -5.03 27.45 -26.39
C ARG A 31 -5.51 26.01 -26.49
N PRO A 32 -4.90 25.17 -27.34
CA PRO A 32 -5.27 23.75 -27.40
C PRO A 32 -5.19 23.17 -26.00
N ALA A 33 -6.27 22.57 -25.54
CA ALA A 33 -6.27 21.76 -24.31
C ALA A 33 -5.19 20.69 -24.47
N ALA A 34 -4.23 20.68 -23.56
CA ALA A 34 -3.26 19.61 -23.48
C ALA A 34 -4.04 18.28 -23.36
N PRO A 35 -3.70 17.26 -24.14
CA PRO A 35 -4.33 15.97 -23.98
C PRO A 35 -4.09 15.51 -22.54
N SER A 36 -5.18 15.26 -21.81
CA SER A 36 -5.14 14.52 -20.55
C SER A 36 -4.52 13.18 -20.89
N GLY A 37 -3.24 12.99 -20.51
CA GLY A 37 -2.57 11.72 -20.67
C GLY A 37 -3.39 10.64 -19.97
N PRO A 38 -3.39 9.42 -20.48
CA PRO A 38 -4.04 8.30 -19.79
C PRO A 38 -3.44 8.23 -18.38
N THR A 39 -4.30 8.15 -17.36
CA THR A 39 -3.95 7.75 -16.01
C THR A 39 -3.17 6.46 -16.17
N GLU A 40 -1.87 6.47 -15.91
CA GLU A 40 -1.03 5.29 -15.97
C GLU A 40 -1.59 4.30 -14.93
N ALA A 41 -2.35 3.34 -15.42
CA ALA A 41 -2.60 2.11 -14.70
C ALA A 41 -1.22 1.57 -14.31
N GLY A 42 -1.01 1.30 -13.02
CA GLY A 42 0.29 0.93 -12.46
C GLY A 42 1.07 0.01 -13.39
N ALA A 43 2.35 0.29 -13.58
CA ALA A 43 3.20 -0.43 -14.52
C ALA A 43 3.00 -1.94 -14.35
N PRO A 44 2.87 -2.71 -15.44
CA PRO A 44 2.66 -4.15 -15.36
C PRO A 44 3.80 -4.76 -14.55
N VAL A 45 3.44 -5.65 -13.60
CA VAL A 45 4.41 -6.38 -12.79
C VAL A 45 5.38 -7.09 -13.73
N SER A 46 6.65 -6.75 -13.66
CA SER A 46 7.67 -7.39 -14.48
C SER A 46 7.87 -8.83 -14.00
N ALA A 47 8.20 -9.74 -14.92
CA ALA A 47 8.60 -11.11 -14.55
C ALA A 47 9.84 -11.15 -13.62
N ALA A 48 10.56 -10.03 -13.48
CA ALA A 48 11.63 -9.84 -12.51
C ALA A 48 11.13 -9.45 -11.10
N ASP A 49 9.85 -9.04 -10.96
CA ASP A 49 9.30 -8.52 -9.71
C ASP A 49 8.68 -9.66 -8.89
N LYS A 50 9.52 -10.55 -8.39
CA LYS A 50 9.11 -11.64 -7.51
C LYS A 50 9.26 -11.24 -6.05
N LEU A 51 8.32 -11.70 -5.21
CA LEU A 51 8.46 -11.56 -3.77
C LEU A 51 9.47 -12.59 -3.26
N THR A 52 10.48 -12.12 -2.59
CA THR A 52 11.54 -12.92 -1.97
C THR A 52 11.70 -12.56 -0.49
N ALA A 53 12.45 -13.35 0.23
CA ALA A 53 12.87 -13.01 1.59
C ALA A 53 13.72 -11.73 1.67
N GLN A 54 14.31 -11.27 0.56
CA GLN A 54 15.18 -10.10 0.49
C GLN A 54 14.49 -8.84 -0.03
N GLY A 55 13.33 -8.97 -0.65
CA GLY A 55 12.64 -7.82 -1.23
C GLY A 55 11.68 -8.15 -2.38
N PHE A 56 11.27 -7.11 -3.11
CA PHE A 56 10.39 -7.18 -4.28
C PHE A 56 10.79 -6.10 -5.30
N GLY A 57 11.03 -6.46 -6.53
CA GLY A 57 11.45 -5.51 -7.58
C GLY A 57 12.68 -4.71 -7.17
N ALA A 58 12.54 -3.39 -7.08
CA ALA A 58 13.59 -2.49 -6.61
C ALA A 58 13.72 -2.43 -5.08
N LEU A 59 12.71 -2.89 -4.32
CA LEU A 59 12.73 -2.85 -2.86
C LEU A 59 13.65 -3.91 -2.27
N ARG A 60 14.39 -3.52 -1.24
CA ARG A 60 15.26 -4.42 -0.46
C ARG A 60 15.00 -4.20 1.03
N ILE A 61 14.87 -5.29 1.76
CA ILE A 61 14.75 -5.26 3.24
C ILE A 61 15.98 -4.59 3.81
N GLY A 62 15.75 -3.61 4.70
CA GLY A 62 16.79 -2.75 5.26
C GLY A 62 16.89 -1.36 4.61
N MET A 63 16.17 -1.10 3.52
CA MET A 63 16.05 0.26 2.96
C MET A 63 15.40 1.21 3.96
N THR A 64 15.85 2.44 3.98
CA THR A 64 15.16 3.52 4.69
C THR A 64 13.83 3.85 4.01
N ARG A 65 12.90 4.46 4.75
CA ARG A 65 11.63 4.96 4.17
C ARG A 65 11.87 5.87 2.96
N ALA A 66 12.88 6.74 3.01
CA ALA A 66 13.22 7.62 1.90
C ALA A 66 13.65 6.85 0.65
N GLU A 67 14.43 5.78 0.80
CA GLU A 67 14.84 4.92 -0.30
C GLU A 67 13.65 4.12 -0.88
N VAL A 68 12.73 3.66 -0.05
CA VAL A 68 11.47 3.02 -0.50
C VAL A 68 10.67 3.99 -1.35
N VAL A 69 10.49 5.23 -0.89
CA VAL A 69 9.78 6.29 -1.63
C VAL A 69 10.49 6.62 -2.94
N ALA A 70 11.80 6.74 -2.95
CA ALA A 70 12.57 6.96 -4.17
C ALA A 70 12.39 5.80 -5.17
N ALA A 71 12.40 4.55 -4.69
CA ALA A 71 12.29 3.35 -5.51
C ALA A 71 10.87 3.12 -6.06
N MET A 72 9.82 3.34 -5.27
CA MET A 72 8.45 2.91 -5.59
C MET A 72 7.38 3.99 -5.44
N GLY A 73 7.77 5.25 -5.18
CA GLY A 73 6.84 6.37 -4.96
C GLY A 73 6.40 6.51 -3.51
N PRO A 74 5.77 7.64 -3.17
CA PRO A 74 5.22 7.89 -1.86
C PRO A 74 4.05 6.95 -1.55
N ASP A 75 3.46 7.08 -0.36
CA ASP A 75 2.24 6.37 0.00
C ASP A 75 1.09 6.77 -0.93
N ALA A 76 0.45 5.78 -1.53
CA ALA A 76 -0.70 5.97 -2.42
C ALA A 76 -1.97 6.40 -1.69
N ASN A 77 -2.02 6.25 -0.37
CA ASN A 77 -3.16 6.62 0.45
C ASN A 77 -2.72 7.12 1.84
N PRO A 78 -2.13 8.32 1.91
CA PRO A 78 -1.54 8.85 3.15
C PRO A 78 -2.58 9.13 4.26
N GLU A 79 -3.87 9.15 3.92
CA GLU A 79 -4.95 9.27 4.91
C GLU A 79 -5.32 7.93 5.57
N ALA A 80 -4.84 6.82 5.04
CA ALA A 80 -5.02 5.52 5.67
C ALA A 80 -4.05 5.36 6.84
N VAL A 81 -4.59 4.93 7.98
CA VAL A 81 -3.76 4.67 9.16
C VAL A 81 -3.04 3.33 8.97
N GLY A 82 -1.73 3.37 8.82
CA GLY A 82 -0.88 2.18 8.64
C GLY A 82 -0.50 1.47 9.94
N GLY A 83 -0.80 2.09 11.09
CA GLY A 83 -0.56 1.60 12.45
C GLY A 83 -0.94 2.65 13.48
N PRO A 84 -1.01 2.30 14.78
CA PRO A 84 -1.37 3.23 15.84
C PRO A 84 -0.30 4.32 16.09
N ASP A 85 0.94 4.03 15.73
CA ASP A 85 2.08 4.95 15.78
C ASP A 85 2.90 4.82 14.47
N PRO A 86 2.52 5.57 13.42
CA PRO A 86 3.17 5.47 12.12
C PRO A 86 4.64 5.91 12.08
N GLU A 87 5.13 6.61 13.12
CA GLU A 87 6.55 6.97 13.24
C GLU A 87 7.39 5.74 13.64
N SER A 88 6.83 4.91 14.52
CA SER A 88 7.49 3.67 14.97
C SER A 88 7.22 2.49 14.02
N CYS A 89 5.99 2.34 13.55
CA CYS A 89 5.62 1.25 12.64
C CYS A 89 4.49 1.70 11.71
N ASP A 90 4.73 1.62 10.41
CA ASP A 90 3.79 2.01 9.38
C ASP A 90 3.70 0.96 8.26
N MET A 91 2.47 0.68 7.83
CA MET A 91 2.20 -0.16 6.67
C MET A 91 1.48 0.65 5.59
N PHE A 92 2.10 0.80 4.44
CA PHE A 92 1.53 1.57 3.34
C PHE A 92 1.78 0.90 1.98
N ARG A 93 1.02 1.31 0.97
CA ARG A 93 1.24 0.92 -0.42
C ARG A 93 1.96 2.04 -1.16
N PRO A 94 3.20 1.85 -1.62
CA PRO A 94 3.83 2.81 -2.52
C PRO A 94 3.03 2.99 -3.82
N GLU A 95 3.00 4.19 -4.39
CA GLU A 95 2.18 4.51 -5.58
C GLU A 95 2.44 3.58 -6.78
N ARG A 96 3.71 3.20 -7.01
CA ARG A 96 4.11 2.33 -8.12
C ARG A 96 4.10 0.84 -7.78
N ALA A 97 3.68 0.48 -6.57
CA ALA A 97 3.52 -0.91 -6.18
C ALA A 97 2.26 -1.52 -6.80
N PRO A 98 2.28 -2.82 -7.14
CA PRO A 98 1.09 -3.51 -7.58
C PRO A 98 0.00 -3.49 -6.49
N GLU A 99 -1.25 -3.59 -6.92
CA GLU A 99 -2.37 -3.67 -5.98
C GLU A 99 -2.19 -4.87 -5.03
N GLY A 100 -2.56 -4.67 -3.77
CA GLY A 100 -2.43 -5.71 -2.73
C GLY A 100 -1.02 -5.83 -2.13
N LEU A 101 -0.02 -5.08 -2.63
CA LEU A 101 1.29 -5.02 -2.00
C LEU A 101 1.33 -3.89 -0.96
N LEU A 102 1.80 -4.21 0.23
CA LEU A 102 2.12 -3.26 1.29
C LEU A 102 3.59 -3.41 1.69
N VAL A 103 4.21 -2.31 2.04
CA VAL A 103 5.51 -2.29 2.71
C VAL A 103 5.28 -2.02 4.19
N MET A 104 6.07 -2.65 5.05
CA MET A 104 6.10 -2.39 6.49
C MET A 104 7.43 -1.75 6.86
N VAL A 105 7.35 -0.57 7.45
CA VAL A 105 8.51 0.23 7.86
C VAL A 105 8.47 0.37 9.37
N GLU A 106 9.48 -0.16 10.06
CA GLU A 106 9.64 -0.05 11.50
C GLU A 106 10.87 0.81 11.80
N ASP A 107 10.73 1.80 12.68
CA ASP A 107 11.82 2.75 13.02
C ASP A 107 12.50 3.34 11.78
N GLY A 108 11.71 3.65 10.75
CA GLY A 108 12.18 4.23 9.50
C GLY A 108 12.85 3.26 8.52
N VAL A 109 12.85 1.95 8.80
CA VAL A 109 13.49 0.90 7.99
C VAL A 109 12.48 -0.10 7.47
N LEU A 110 12.57 -0.47 6.18
CA LEU A 110 11.76 -1.51 5.55
C LEU A 110 12.10 -2.88 6.15
N THR A 111 11.16 -3.47 6.87
CA THR A 111 11.35 -4.75 7.57
C THR A 111 10.63 -5.92 6.90
N SER A 112 9.49 -5.66 6.24
CA SER A 112 8.79 -6.69 5.46
C SER A 112 7.95 -6.10 4.33
N ILE A 113 7.62 -6.95 3.36
CA ILE A 113 6.76 -6.67 2.21
C ILE A 113 5.68 -7.73 2.18
N TRP A 114 4.44 -7.28 2.12
CA TRP A 114 3.24 -8.10 2.18
C TRP A 114 2.48 -8.06 0.86
N ILE A 115 1.97 -9.18 0.44
CA ILE A 115 1.08 -9.28 -0.72
C ILE A 115 -0.18 -10.02 -0.32
N SER A 116 -1.35 -9.48 -0.67
CA SER A 116 -2.66 -10.09 -0.44
C SER A 116 -3.58 -9.80 -1.63
N ARG A 117 -4.56 -10.65 -1.86
CA ARG A 117 -5.58 -10.48 -2.93
C ARG A 117 -5.05 -10.33 -4.36
N ASN A 118 -3.75 -10.38 -4.56
CA ASN A 118 -3.11 -10.29 -5.87
C ASN A 118 -2.50 -11.64 -6.23
N THR A 119 -3.06 -12.29 -7.25
CA THR A 119 -2.63 -13.59 -7.75
C THR A 119 -1.59 -13.50 -8.86
N ALA A 120 -1.24 -12.28 -9.30
CA ALA A 120 -0.23 -12.05 -10.34
C ALA A 120 1.19 -11.95 -9.79
N VAL A 121 1.34 -11.62 -8.50
CA VAL A 121 2.64 -11.55 -7.84
C VAL A 121 3.04 -12.94 -7.36
N GLU A 122 4.13 -13.45 -7.89
CA GLU A 122 4.70 -14.73 -7.50
C GLU A 122 5.88 -14.55 -6.53
N THR A 123 6.13 -15.59 -5.75
CA THR A 123 7.42 -15.74 -5.06
C THR A 123 8.50 -16.27 -6.01
N ASP A 124 9.77 -16.29 -5.55
CA ASP A 124 10.89 -16.92 -6.25
C ASP A 124 10.71 -18.44 -6.49
N ARG A 125 9.75 -19.04 -5.81
CA ARG A 125 9.34 -20.43 -5.98
C ARG A 125 8.05 -20.61 -6.78
N ALA A 126 7.62 -19.56 -7.49
CA ALA A 126 6.38 -19.54 -8.29
C ALA A 126 5.13 -19.92 -7.48
N LEU A 127 5.06 -19.46 -6.23
CA LEU A 127 3.88 -19.59 -5.38
C LEU A 127 3.15 -18.24 -5.28
N ASN A 128 1.83 -18.29 -5.27
CA ASN A 128 0.95 -17.13 -5.33
C ASN A 128 -0.08 -17.13 -4.19
N VAL A 129 -0.71 -15.99 -3.98
CA VAL A 129 -1.97 -15.91 -3.26
C VAL A 129 -3.02 -16.75 -4.00
N GLY A 130 -3.76 -17.56 -3.26
CA GLY A 130 -4.73 -18.52 -3.79
C GLY A 130 -4.22 -19.95 -3.94
N ASP A 131 -2.92 -20.19 -3.87
CA ASP A 131 -2.37 -21.54 -3.94
C ASP A 131 -2.79 -22.39 -2.73
N PRO A 132 -2.95 -23.72 -2.88
CA PRO A 132 -3.23 -24.59 -1.76
C PRO A 132 -2.05 -24.68 -0.79
N ALA A 133 -2.31 -24.73 0.51
CA ALA A 133 -1.29 -24.97 1.54
C ALA A 133 -0.44 -26.21 1.27
N ALA A 134 -1.04 -27.25 0.70
CA ALA A 134 -0.34 -28.48 0.32
C ALA A 134 0.77 -28.21 -0.71
N GLU A 135 0.57 -27.28 -1.63
CA GLU A 135 1.58 -26.91 -2.62
C GLU A 135 2.76 -26.18 -1.97
N VAL A 136 2.48 -25.24 -1.07
CA VAL A 136 3.53 -24.56 -0.29
C VAL A 136 4.38 -25.59 0.47
N LYS A 137 3.73 -26.51 1.17
CA LYS A 137 4.42 -27.59 1.93
C LYS A 137 5.22 -28.51 1.00
N ARG A 138 4.69 -28.82 -0.18
CA ARG A 138 5.38 -29.65 -1.18
C ARG A 138 6.66 -28.98 -1.69
N VAL A 139 6.59 -27.67 -2.00
CA VAL A 139 7.72 -26.90 -2.53
C VAL A 139 8.85 -26.76 -1.54
N TYR A 140 8.54 -26.52 -0.27
CA TYR A 140 9.55 -26.27 0.76
C TYR A 140 9.92 -27.51 1.60
N GLY A 141 9.09 -28.53 1.60
CA GLY A 141 9.36 -29.78 2.31
C GLY A 141 9.67 -29.56 3.79
N ALA A 142 10.79 -30.13 4.26
CA ALA A 142 11.21 -30.04 5.65
C ALA A 142 11.63 -28.62 6.13
N ALA A 143 11.81 -27.68 5.22
CA ALA A 143 12.09 -26.29 5.58
C ALA A 143 10.84 -25.50 6.00
N ALA A 144 9.64 -25.99 5.68
CA ALA A 144 8.38 -25.39 6.08
C ALA A 144 8.13 -25.60 7.58
N VAL A 145 8.06 -24.50 8.32
CA VAL A 145 7.62 -24.48 9.72
C VAL A 145 6.15 -24.12 9.74
N VAL A 146 5.33 -25.02 10.26
CA VAL A 146 3.86 -24.87 10.26
C VAL A 146 3.39 -24.57 11.67
N GLU A 147 2.60 -23.49 11.82
CA GLU A 147 2.01 -23.07 13.09
C GLU A 147 0.50 -22.86 12.92
N PRO A 148 -0.33 -23.17 13.93
CA PRO A 148 -1.76 -22.92 13.84
C PRO A 148 -2.06 -21.44 13.69
N HIS A 149 -3.12 -21.11 12.92
CA HIS A 149 -3.59 -19.73 12.77
C HIS A 149 -4.14 -19.20 14.11
N LYS A 150 -3.76 -17.96 14.47
CA LYS A 150 -4.09 -17.36 15.77
C LYS A 150 -5.60 -17.21 16.00
N TYR A 151 -6.36 -16.92 14.94
CA TYR A 151 -7.78 -16.55 15.04
C TYR A 151 -8.74 -17.51 14.34
N ALA A 152 -8.26 -18.42 13.53
CA ALA A 152 -9.11 -19.31 12.75
C ALA A 152 -8.77 -20.78 13.02
N PRO A 153 -9.77 -21.68 13.05
CA PRO A 153 -9.52 -23.12 13.22
C PRO A 153 -8.88 -23.71 11.97
N ALA A 154 -8.30 -24.90 12.13
CA ALA A 154 -7.80 -25.68 10.99
C ALA A 154 -8.86 -25.78 9.88
N PRO A 155 -8.47 -25.73 8.60
CA PRO A 155 -7.11 -25.86 8.08
C PRO A 155 -6.28 -24.58 8.05
N ALA A 156 -6.77 -23.46 8.65
CA ALA A 156 -6.03 -22.21 8.70
C ALA A 156 -4.72 -22.37 9.51
N GLU A 157 -3.62 -21.88 8.95
CA GLU A 157 -2.29 -22.03 9.50
C GLU A 157 -1.33 -20.96 8.98
N TYR A 158 -0.17 -20.83 9.60
CA TYR A 158 0.97 -20.09 9.04
C TYR A 158 2.02 -21.09 8.59
N ILE A 159 2.60 -20.87 7.43
CA ILE A 159 3.73 -21.65 6.91
C ILE A 159 4.89 -20.69 6.73
N THR A 160 5.89 -20.77 7.60
CA THR A 160 7.07 -19.90 7.55
C THR A 160 8.28 -20.68 7.05
N VAL A 161 9.04 -20.06 6.14
CA VAL A 161 10.27 -20.62 5.58
C VAL A 161 11.39 -19.60 5.73
N TRP A 162 12.39 -19.94 6.54
CA TRP A 162 13.54 -19.10 6.75
C TRP A 162 14.65 -19.43 5.75
N SER A 163 15.18 -18.41 5.09
CA SER A 163 16.34 -18.52 4.19
C SER A 163 17.68 -18.36 4.92
N THR A 164 17.63 -17.98 6.20
CA THR A 164 18.78 -17.82 7.08
C THR A 164 18.68 -18.73 8.30
N THR A 165 19.81 -19.08 8.91
CA THR A 165 19.85 -19.85 10.14
C THR A 165 19.30 -19.05 11.33
N GLU A 166 19.58 -17.75 11.34
CA GLU A 166 19.02 -16.81 12.30
C GLU A 166 17.56 -16.50 11.95
N ARG A 167 16.69 -16.46 12.97
CA ARG A 167 15.24 -16.24 12.80
C ARG A 167 14.70 -15.04 13.55
N ARG A 168 15.51 -14.37 14.37
CA ARG A 168 15.07 -13.28 15.26
C ARG A 168 15.87 -11.99 15.17
N GLY A 169 17.05 -12.03 14.61
CA GLY A 169 17.92 -10.84 14.50
C GLY A 169 17.72 -10.08 13.20
N PRO A 170 18.40 -8.95 13.03
CA PRO A 170 18.28 -8.08 11.86
C PRO A 170 18.73 -8.76 10.56
N ALA A 171 19.50 -9.84 10.65
CA ALA A 171 19.93 -10.64 9.49
C ALA A 171 18.94 -11.74 9.09
N ALA A 172 17.92 -12.02 9.92
CA ALA A 172 16.90 -13.02 9.61
C ALA A 172 16.14 -12.63 8.32
N ARG A 173 15.95 -13.60 7.43
CA ARG A 173 15.21 -13.44 6.17
C ARG A 173 14.36 -14.68 5.93
N GLY A 174 13.10 -14.46 5.56
CA GLY A 174 12.17 -15.55 5.29
C GLY A 174 10.94 -15.13 4.52
N LEU A 175 10.09 -16.09 4.27
CA LEU A 175 8.73 -15.92 3.74
C LEU A 175 7.74 -16.56 4.70
N THR A 176 6.61 -15.90 4.93
CA THR A 176 5.47 -16.46 5.66
C THR A 176 4.25 -16.47 4.74
N TYR A 177 3.60 -17.61 4.65
CA TYR A 177 2.34 -17.82 3.95
C TYR A 177 1.24 -17.96 5.01
N GLN A 178 0.29 -17.04 4.99
CA GLN A 178 -0.92 -17.13 5.80
C GLN A 178 -1.97 -17.93 5.04
N ILE A 179 -2.41 -19.03 5.61
CA ILE A 179 -3.42 -19.90 5.03
C ILE A 179 -4.77 -19.61 5.69
N GLY A 180 -5.79 -19.41 4.87
CA GLY A 180 -7.15 -19.20 5.33
C GLY A 180 -7.90 -20.48 5.68
N ALA A 181 -9.14 -20.32 6.15
CA ALA A 181 -10.05 -21.43 6.49
C ALA A 181 -10.42 -22.32 5.28
N ASP A 182 -10.20 -21.83 4.07
CA ASP A 182 -10.37 -22.56 2.81
C ASP A 182 -9.13 -23.40 2.43
N GLY A 183 -8.07 -23.38 3.26
CA GLY A 183 -6.82 -24.09 3.01
C GLY A 183 -5.95 -23.49 1.93
N ARG A 184 -6.19 -22.22 1.56
CA ARG A 184 -5.45 -21.50 0.53
C ARG A 184 -4.67 -20.32 1.10
N VAL A 185 -3.61 -19.93 0.40
CA VAL A 185 -2.80 -18.76 0.71
C VAL A 185 -3.66 -17.49 0.59
N GLN A 186 -3.82 -16.77 1.68
CA GLN A 186 -4.54 -15.49 1.76
C GLN A 186 -3.57 -14.30 1.60
N SER A 187 -2.37 -14.44 2.17
CA SER A 187 -1.31 -13.45 2.05
C SER A 187 0.06 -14.12 2.12
N ILE A 188 1.05 -13.42 1.59
CA ILE A 188 2.47 -13.81 1.65
C ILE A 188 3.24 -12.61 2.15
N ALA A 189 4.08 -12.80 3.17
CA ALA A 189 5.01 -11.79 3.67
C ALA A 189 6.46 -12.22 3.40
N GLY A 190 7.29 -11.31 2.90
CA GLY A 190 8.73 -11.54 2.71
C GLY A 190 9.55 -10.50 3.47
N GLY A 191 10.58 -10.93 4.20
CA GLY A 191 11.41 -9.99 4.95
C GLY A 191 12.12 -10.55 6.16
N GLY A 192 12.29 -9.67 7.15
CA GLY A 192 12.88 -9.95 8.45
C GLY A 192 11.91 -10.61 9.43
N PRO A 193 12.18 -10.54 10.75
CA PRO A 193 11.33 -11.17 11.78
C PRO A 193 9.87 -10.71 11.77
N SER A 194 9.60 -9.49 11.31
CA SER A 194 8.24 -8.91 11.25
C SER A 194 7.28 -9.66 10.29
N ILE A 195 7.78 -10.58 9.44
CA ILE A 195 6.91 -11.49 8.67
C ILE A 195 6.05 -12.40 9.56
N GLN A 196 6.37 -12.52 10.85
CA GLN A 196 5.62 -13.28 11.84
C GLN A 196 4.57 -12.45 12.59
N TYR A 197 4.48 -11.14 12.33
CA TYR A 197 3.46 -10.31 12.95
C TYR A 197 2.09 -10.65 12.36
N VAL A 198 1.16 -11.01 13.23
CA VAL A 198 -0.17 -11.46 12.80
C VAL A 198 -1.04 -10.28 12.37
N GLU A 199 -0.82 -9.12 12.97
CA GLU A 199 -1.63 -7.90 12.78
C GLU A 199 -0.80 -6.73 12.20
N GLY A 200 0.38 -7.02 11.66
CA GLY A 200 1.25 -5.97 11.15
C GLY A 200 1.71 -5.01 12.24
N CYS A 201 1.48 -3.70 12.04
CA CYS A 201 1.81 -2.62 12.99
C CYS A 201 0.75 -2.39 14.09
N ALA A 202 -0.12 -3.36 14.40
CA ALA A 202 -1.16 -3.19 15.42
C ALA A 202 -0.64 -3.40 16.84
#